data_16136dbca731a196a26a4f82a2b377c1
#
_entry.id   16136dbca731a196a26a4f82a2b377c1
#
_cell.length_a   1.000
_cell.length_b   1.000
_cell.length_c   1.000
_cell.angle_alpha   90.00
_cell.angle_beta   90.00
_cell.angle_gamma   90.00
#
_symmetry.space_group_name_H-M   'P 1'
#
loop_
_entity.id
_entity.type
_entity.pdbx_description
1 polymer ?
#
loop_
_entity_poly.entity_id
_entity_poly.type
_entity_poly.pdbx_seq_one_letter_code
_entity_poly.pdbx_strand_id
1 'polypeptide(L)'
;NDIFASLDLLMSIQGKSGTVIIKHANPCGVSQNKDPLTSFKNAYECDPLSAFGGVIACNYKINKKIALEITKNFLEVILAKGFDIEALKILKRKKNLRILDISKFKEKNISKIKNFDGSFIIQNKDQIILDNKKLKCVTKLKPNKKDLNEIRFAFNVCKYVKSNAI
;
A
#
# COMPACT_ATOMS: atom_id res chain seq x y z
N ASN A 1 -11.87 4.32 -6.73
CA ASN A 1 -11.77 4.08 -5.28
C ASN A 1 -10.43 3.41 -4.92
N ASP A 2 -10.05 2.29 -5.56
CA ASP A 2 -8.89 1.47 -5.20
C ASP A 2 -7.56 2.20 -5.35
N ILE A 3 -7.40 3.03 -6.40
CA ILE A 3 -6.23 3.89 -6.58
C ILE A 3 -6.05 4.84 -5.38
N PHE A 4 -7.11 5.50 -4.93
CA PHE A 4 -7.03 6.40 -3.78
C PHE A 4 -6.73 5.64 -2.48
N ALA A 5 -7.38 4.50 -2.25
CA ALA A 5 -7.11 3.66 -1.10
C ALA A 5 -5.66 3.17 -1.07
N SER A 6 -5.11 2.80 -2.24
CA SER A 6 -3.71 2.37 -2.36
C SER A 6 -2.73 3.50 -2.09
N LEU A 7 -3.01 4.72 -2.56
CA LEU A 7 -2.18 5.90 -2.29
C LEU A 7 -2.22 6.31 -0.83
N ASP A 8 -3.41 6.37 -0.22
CA ASP A 8 -3.57 6.73 1.19
C ASP A 8 -2.74 5.81 2.10
N LEU A 9 -2.82 4.50 1.90
CA LEU A 9 -2.03 3.54 2.67
C LEU A 9 -0.54 3.60 2.33
N LEU A 10 -0.18 3.69 1.03
CA LEU A 10 1.22 3.76 0.61
C LEU A 10 1.96 4.96 1.22
N MET A 11 1.31 6.12 1.28
CA MET A 11 1.90 7.33 1.86
C MET A 11 2.18 7.21 3.37
N SER A 12 1.51 6.29 4.06
CA SER A 12 1.76 6.01 5.46
C SER A 12 3.01 5.13 5.70
N ILE A 13 3.53 4.47 4.65
CA ILE A 13 4.71 3.60 4.75
C ILE A 13 5.97 4.44 4.52
N GLN A 14 6.79 4.57 5.57
CA GLN A 14 8.00 5.40 5.54
C GLN A 14 9.27 4.55 5.75
N GLY A 15 10.39 5.05 5.18
CA GLY A 15 11.74 4.57 5.49
C GLY A 15 12.17 3.26 4.84
N LYS A 16 11.28 2.54 4.16
CA LYS A 16 11.59 1.30 3.42
C LYS A 16 10.78 1.23 2.13
N SER A 17 11.16 0.31 1.25
CA SER A 17 10.36 0.01 0.06
C SER A 17 9.04 -0.62 0.49
N GLY A 18 7.95 0.09 0.24
CA GLY A 18 6.59 -0.33 0.57
C GLY A 18 5.82 -0.77 -0.67
N THR A 19 5.11 -1.87 -0.55
CA THR A 19 4.15 -2.37 -1.54
C THR A 19 2.80 -2.53 -0.88
N VAL A 20 1.77 -2.02 -1.54
CA VAL A 20 0.37 -2.12 -1.13
C VAL A 20 -0.42 -2.73 -2.26
N ILE A 21 -1.25 -3.72 -1.97
CA ILE A 21 -2.19 -4.33 -2.91
C ILE A 21 -3.60 -4.12 -2.38
N ILE A 22 -4.43 -3.46 -3.18
CA ILE A 22 -5.80 -3.12 -2.83
C ILE A 22 -6.77 -3.81 -3.78
N LYS A 23 -7.87 -4.30 -3.23
CA LYS A 23 -9.04 -4.74 -3.99
C LYS A 23 -10.32 -4.35 -3.26
N HIS A 24 -11.28 -3.78 -4.01
CA HIS A 24 -12.55 -3.28 -3.44
C HIS A 24 -12.33 -2.24 -2.32
N ALA A 25 -11.33 -1.38 -2.51
CA ALA A 25 -10.89 -0.34 -1.56
C ALA A 25 -10.50 -0.88 -0.17
N ASN A 26 -10.03 -2.13 -0.10
CA ASN A 26 -9.51 -2.77 1.10
C ASN A 26 -8.14 -3.40 0.82
N PRO A 27 -7.15 -3.31 1.73
CA PRO A 27 -5.86 -3.96 1.53
C PRO A 27 -6.01 -5.48 1.65
N CYS A 28 -5.50 -6.20 0.64
CA CYS A 28 -5.34 -7.65 0.67
C CYS A 28 -3.88 -8.08 0.82
N GLY A 29 -2.94 -7.14 0.64
CA GLY A 29 -1.53 -7.39 0.91
C GLY A 29 -0.75 -6.10 1.09
N VAL A 30 0.04 -6.05 2.16
CA VAL A 30 0.90 -4.91 2.47
C VAL A 30 2.23 -5.40 3.00
N SER A 31 3.31 -4.85 2.48
CA SER A 31 4.66 -5.17 2.96
C SER A 31 5.58 -3.97 2.89
N GLN A 32 6.59 -3.98 3.75
CA GLN A 32 7.74 -3.09 3.67
C GLN A 32 9.03 -3.90 3.82
N ASN A 33 10.01 -3.66 2.94
CA ASN A 33 11.31 -4.32 2.98
C ASN A 33 12.42 -3.38 2.50
N LYS A 34 13.68 -3.68 2.82
CA LYS A 34 14.82 -2.97 2.23
C LYS A 34 14.92 -3.23 0.72
N ASP A 35 14.69 -4.48 0.31
CA ASP A 35 14.66 -4.88 -1.10
C ASP A 35 13.24 -4.72 -1.68
N PRO A 36 13.09 -3.93 -2.77
CA PRO A 36 11.81 -3.70 -3.43
C PRO A 36 11.13 -4.98 -3.95
N LEU A 37 11.91 -5.92 -4.50
CA LEU A 37 11.35 -7.16 -5.04
C LEU A 37 10.78 -8.04 -3.92
N THR A 38 11.49 -8.14 -2.80
CA THR A 38 11.01 -8.85 -1.61
C THR A 38 9.77 -8.18 -1.04
N SER A 39 9.72 -6.83 -1.03
CA SER A 39 8.52 -6.11 -0.62
C SER A 39 7.31 -6.48 -1.49
N PHE A 40 7.48 -6.53 -2.81
CA PHE A 40 6.40 -6.94 -3.71
C PHE A 40 5.95 -8.39 -3.43
N LYS A 41 6.89 -9.34 -3.35
CA LYS A 41 6.58 -10.75 -3.12
C LYS A 41 5.83 -10.97 -1.82
N ASN A 42 6.32 -10.41 -0.73
CA ASN A 42 5.68 -10.53 0.58
C ASN A 42 4.28 -9.93 0.61
N ALA A 43 4.06 -8.78 -0.06
CA ALA A 43 2.74 -8.20 -0.17
C ALA A 43 1.79 -9.10 -0.98
N TYR A 44 2.27 -9.70 -2.06
CA TYR A 44 1.46 -10.60 -2.88
C TYR A 44 1.13 -11.90 -2.14
N GLU A 45 2.07 -12.43 -1.36
CA GLU A 45 1.94 -13.68 -0.59
C GLU A 45 0.97 -13.56 0.60
N CYS A 46 0.59 -12.33 1.02
CA CYS A 46 -0.41 -12.15 2.08
C CYS A 46 -1.76 -12.79 1.70
N ASP A 47 -2.23 -12.58 0.48
CA ASP A 47 -3.46 -13.17 -0.05
C ASP A 47 -3.43 -13.16 -1.59
N PRO A 48 -2.81 -14.16 -2.22
CA PRO A 48 -2.69 -14.24 -3.68
C PRO A 48 -4.04 -14.34 -4.40
N LEU A 49 -5.04 -14.93 -3.75
CA LEU A 49 -6.38 -15.07 -4.34
C LEU A 49 -7.08 -13.73 -4.44
N SER A 50 -7.09 -12.95 -3.37
CA SER A 50 -7.68 -11.61 -3.36
C SER A 50 -6.88 -10.61 -4.17
N ALA A 51 -5.55 -10.78 -4.30
CA ALA A 51 -4.68 -9.93 -5.11
C ALA A 51 -4.97 -10.00 -6.62
N PHE A 52 -5.60 -11.08 -7.10
CA PHE A 52 -5.97 -11.25 -8.50
C PHE A 52 -6.90 -10.11 -8.98
N GLY A 53 -6.48 -9.38 -10.01
CA GLY A 53 -7.21 -8.21 -10.52
C GLY A 53 -7.15 -6.99 -9.60
N GLY A 54 -6.23 -6.95 -8.64
CA GLY A 54 -6.05 -5.84 -7.72
C GLY A 54 -5.27 -4.66 -8.30
N VAL A 55 -5.19 -3.61 -7.50
CA VAL A 55 -4.39 -2.40 -7.73
C VAL A 55 -3.14 -2.46 -6.85
N ILE A 56 -1.96 -2.36 -7.48
CA ILE A 56 -0.68 -2.32 -6.75
C ILE A 56 -0.17 -0.88 -6.68
N ALA A 57 0.32 -0.48 -5.52
CA ALA A 57 1.04 0.77 -5.34
C ALA A 57 2.39 0.54 -4.66
N CYS A 58 3.46 1.15 -5.22
CA CYS A 58 4.83 1.02 -4.76
C CYS A 58 5.46 2.41 -4.52
N ASN A 59 6.14 2.59 -3.38
CA ASN A 59 6.86 3.84 -3.07
C ASN A 59 8.30 3.85 -3.63
N TYR A 60 8.61 2.95 -4.55
CA TYR A 60 9.90 2.80 -5.20
C TYR A 60 9.75 2.72 -6.73
N LYS A 61 10.88 2.83 -7.43
CA LYS A 61 10.95 2.72 -8.89
C LYS A 61 10.90 1.25 -9.32
N ILE A 62 10.10 0.94 -10.32
CA ILE A 62 10.00 -0.42 -10.88
C ILE A 62 11.09 -0.64 -11.92
N ASN A 63 11.97 -1.59 -11.66
CA ASN A 63 12.99 -2.04 -12.60
C ASN A 63 12.52 -3.30 -13.39
N LYS A 64 13.35 -3.73 -14.35
CA LYS A 64 13.09 -4.91 -15.18
C LYS A 64 12.72 -6.16 -14.36
N LYS A 65 13.48 -6.45 -13.29
CA LYS A 65 13.31 -7.66 -12.47
C LYS A 65 11.95 -7.67 -11.76
N ILE A 66 11.57 -6.54 -11.20
CA ILE A 66 10.27 -6.38 -10.53
C ILE A 66 9.13 -6.45 -11.54
N ALA A 67 9.27 -5.80 -12.71
CA ALA A 67 8.26 -5.85 -13.77
C ALA A 67 7.99 -7.27 -14.27
N LEU A 68 9.03 -8.09 -14.42
CA LEU A 68 8.88 -9.52 -14.78
C LEU A 68 8.10 -10.29 -13.73
N GLU A 69 8.36 -10.02 -12.45
CA GLU A 69 7.63 -10.71 -11.36
C GLU A 69 6.16 -10.26 -11.31
N ILE A 70 5.90 -8.97 -11.41
CA ILE A 70 4.54 -8.41 -11.44
C ILE A 70 3.71 -9.01 -12.58
N THR A 71 4.30 -9.14 -13.77
CA THR A 71 3.57 -9.63 -14.97
C THR A 71 3.23 -11.11 -14.95
N LYS A 72 3.71 -11.90 -13.99
CA LYS A 72 3.26 -13.27 -13.78
C LYS A 72 1.81 -13.32 -13.30
N ASN A 73 1.31 -12.25 -12.73
CA ASN A 73 0.00 -12.15 -12.13
C ASN A 73 -0.93 -11.27 -12.98
N PHE A 74 -2.23 -11.47 -12.82
CA PHE A 74 -3.23 -10.56 -13.40
C PHE A 74 -3.50 -9.41 -12.44
N LEU A 75 -3.26 -8.18 -12.92
CA LEU A 75 -3.43 -6.94 -12.19
C LEU A 75 -4.05 -5.90 -13.12
N GLU A 76 -4.87 -5.02 -12.58
CA GLU A 76 -5.55 -3.99 -13.37
C GLU A 76 -4.80 -2.66 -13.39
N VAL A 77 -4.16 -2.30 -12.28
CA VAL A 77 -3.45 -1.03 -12.15
C VAL A 77 -2.15 -1.21 -11.38
N ILE A 78 -1.10 -0.54 -11.82
CA ILE A 78 0.14 -0.37 -11.07
C ILE A 78 0.50 1.10 -10.93
N LEU A 79 0.74 1.53 -9.69
CA LEU A 79 1.26 2.85 -9.34
C LEU A 79 2.68 2.69 -8.78
N ALA A 80 3.64 3.51 -9.24
CA ALA A 80 4.99 3.48 -8.69
C ALA A 80 5.69 4.85 -8.79
N LYS A 81 6.71 5.05 -7.95
CA LYS A 81 7.59 6.24 -8.02
C LYS A 81 8.57 6.15 -9.20
N GLY A 82 8.04 5.90 -10.40
CA GLY A 82 8.76 5.79 -11.64
C GLY A 82 8.94 4.35 -12.13
N PHE A 83 9.37 4.24 -13.36
CA PHE A 83 9.58 2.98 -14.07
C PHE A 83 10.84 3.08 -14.94
N ASP A 84 11.66 2.04 -14.97
CA ASP A 84 12.74 1.94 -15.94
C ASP A 84 12.19 1.67 -17.35
N ILE A 85 12.93 2.05 -18.38
CA ILE A 85 12.53 1.84 -19.78
C ILE A 85 12.23 0.37 -20.06
N GLU A 86 13.07 -0.54 -19.57
CA GLU A 86 12.89 -1.98 -19.73
C GLU A 86 11.64 -2.48 -18.96
N ALA A 87 11.38 -1.93 -17.77
CA ALA A 87 10.19 -2.24 -17.01
C ALA A 87 8.92 -1.84 -17.77
N LEU A 88 8.89 -0.62 -18.35
CA LEU A 88 7.77 -0.15 -19.15
C LEU A 88 7.52 -1.03 -20.38
N LYS A 89 8.58 -1.46 -21.08
CA LYS A 89 8.44 -2.38 -22.22
C LYS A 89 7.77 -3.69 -21.83
N ILE A 90 8.09 -4.22 -20.65
CA ILE A 90 7.52 -5.48 -20.12
C ILE A 90 6.06 -5.26 -19.71
N LEU A 91 5.77 -4.24 -18.91
CA LEU A 91 4.45 -3.96 -18.38
C LEU A 91 3.43 -3.64 -19.49
N LYS A 92 3.84 -2.90 -20.53
CA LYS A 92 3.00 -2.54 -21.69
C LYS A 92 2.55 -3.73 -22.54
N ARG A 93 3.19 -4.91 -22.40
CA ARG A 93 2.71 -6.15 -23.06
C ARG A 93 1.38 -6.64 -22.49
N LYS A 94 1.05 -6.25 -21.26
CA LYS A 94 -0.26 -6.52 -20.62
C LYS A 94 -1.25 -5.44 -21.06
N LYS A 95 -2.02 -5.68 -22.12
CA LYS A 95 -2.91 -4.69 -22.76
C LYS A 95 -3.89 -3.99 -21.82
N ASN A 96 -4.36 -4.68 -20.79
CA ASN A 96 -5.35 -4.17 -19.84
C ASN A 96 -4.73 -3.57 -18.57
N LEU A 97 -3.39 -3.61 -18.41
CA LEU A 97 -2.71 -3.04 -17.26
C LEU A 97 -2.55 -1.53 -17.42
N ARG A 98 -3.10 -0.77 -16.48
CA ARG A 98 -2.96 0.69 -16.40
C ARG A 98 -1.72 1.01 -15.56
N ILE A 99 -0.83 1.84 -16.10
CA ILE A 99 0.46 2.18 -15.48
C ILE A 99 0.41 3.66 -15.10
N LEU A 100 0.56 3.96 -13.81
CA LEU A 100 0.54 5.31 -13.27
C LEU A 100 1.89 5.65 -12.61
N ASP A 101 2.55 6.66 -13.13
CA ASP A 101 3.75 7.22 -12.50
C ASP A 101 3.36 8.25 -11.43
N ILE A 102 3.69 7.93 -10.19
CA ILE A 102 3.43 8.78 -9.01
C ILE A 102 4.70 9.46 -8.48
N SER A 103 5.78 9.52 -9.27
CA SER A 103 7.05 10.14 -8.86
C SER A 103 6.91 11.61 -8.45
N LYS A 104 5.99 12.32 -9.10
CA LYS A 104 5.68 13.73 -8.82
C LYS A 104 4.49 13.92 -7.86
N PHE A 105 3.85 12.83 -7.45
CA PHE A 105 2.71 12.90 -6.54
C PHE A 105 3.17 13.37 -5.16
N LYS A 106 2.54 14.42 -4.67
CA LYS A 106 2.71 14.94 -3.31
C LYS A 106 1.38 14.86 -2.60
N GLU A 107 1.36 14.19 -1.47
CA GLU A 107 0.18 14.17 -0.62
C GLU A 107 -0.12 15.59 -0.15
N LYS A 108 -1.36 16.03 -0.37
CA LYS A 108 -1.88 17.26 0.21
C LYS A 108 -2.77 16.89 1.39
N ASN A 109 -2.62 17.64 2.47
CA ASN A 109 -3.44 17.44 3.67
C ASN A 109 -4.83 18.04 3.45
N ILE A 110 -5.63 17.39 2.60
CA ILE A 110 -6.96 17.85 2.21
C ILE A 110 -7.99 16.93 2.87
N SER A 111 -9.05 17.53 3.39
CA SER A 111 -10.22 16.80 3.91
C SER A 111 -10.81 15.88 2.83
N LYS A 112 -11.28 14.71 3.24
CA LYS A 112 -12.02 13.81 2.35
C LYS A 112 -13.43 14.35 2.17
N ILE A 113 -13.84 14.53 0.93
CA ILE A 113 -15.21 14.98 0.58
C ILE A 113 -15.91 13.82 -0.13
N LYS A 114 -17.07 13.45 0.36
CA LYS A 114 -17.95 12.46 -0.30
C LYS A 114 -19.27 13.14 -0.64
N ASN A 115 -19.68 13.01 -1.88
CA ASN A 115 -21.02 13.42 -2.31
C ASN A 115 -22.03 12.31 -1.98
N PHE A 116 -23.16 12.69 -1.43
CA PHE A 116 -24.28 11.79 -1.14
C PHE A 116 -25.58 12.55 -1.37
N ASP A 117 -26.30 12.16 -2.41
CA ASP A 117 -27.65 12.63 -2.73
C ASP A 117 -27.84 14.17 -2.59
N GLY A 118 -27.00 14.92 -3.29
CA GLY A 118 -27.01 16.40 -3.26
C GLY A 118 -26.40 17.03 -2.00
N SER A 119 -25.96 16.21 -1.06
CA SER A 119 -25.25 16.64 0.17
C SER A 119 -23.78 16.25 0.13
N PHE A 120 -22.96 16.88 0.97
CA PHE A 120 -21.54 16.58 1.08
C PHE A 120 -21.19 16.16 2.50
N ILE A 121 -20.45 15.08 2.64
CA ILE A 121 -19.80 14.70 3.89
C ILE A 121 -18.32 15.12 3.78
N ILE A 122 -17.91 15.99 4.71
CA ILE A 122 -16.52 16.46 4.80
C ILE A 122 -15.90 15.85 6.05
N GLN A 123 -14.78 15.15 5.89
CA GLN A 123 -14.07 14.47 6.97
C GLN A 123 -12.59 14.79 6.90
N ASN A 124 -11.99 15.17 8.01
CA ASN A 124 -10.55 15.30 8.12
C ASN A 124 -9.89 13.91 7.99
N LYS A 125 -8.67 13.88 7.45
CA LYS A 125 -7.88 12.64 7.46
C LYS A 125 -7.59 12.25 8.90
N ASP A 126 -7.68 10.95 9.18
CA ASP A 126 -7.20 10.40 10.43
C ASP A 126 -5.67 10.51 10.48
N GLN A 127 -5.17 11.37 11.35
CA GLN A 127 -3.75 11.64 11.55
C GLN A 127 -3.19 10.97 12.81
N ILE A 128 -3.95 10.05 13.42
CA ILE A 128 -3.48 9.36 14.62
C ILE A 128 -2.22 8.56 14.28
N ILE A 129 -1.13 8.93 14.93
CA ILE A 129 0.14 8.23 14.91
C ILE A 129 0.30 7.53 16.26
N LEU A 130 0.71 6.28 16.23
CA LEU A 130 0.97 5.52 17.44
C LEU A 130 2.12 6.17 18.24
N ASP A 131 1.79 6.78 19.37
CA ASP A 131 2.78 7.38 20.28
C ASP A 131 3.43 6.29 21.13
N ASN A 132 4.72 6.10 20.93
CA ASN A 132 5.51 5.08 21.65
C ASN A 132 5.51 5.28 23.16
N LYS A 133 5.40 6.53 23.64
CA LYS A 133 5.37 6.86 25.07
C LYS A 133 4.08 6.41 25.75
N LYS A 134 3.02 6.20 24.96
CA LYS A 134 1.71 5.76 25.43
C LYS A 134 1.51 4.24 25.35
N LEU A 135 2.45 3.52 24.72
CA LEU A 135 2.39 2.07 24.65
C LEU A 135 2.69 1.44 26.01
N LYS A 136 1.78 0.60 26.50
CA LYS A 136 1.94 -0.17 27.72
C LYS A 136 1.85 -1.66 27.40
N CYS A 137 2.90 -2.41 27.71
CA CYS A 137 2.84 -3.86 27.61
C CYS A 137 2.02 -4.42 28.77
N VAL A 138 0.90 -5.06 28.47
CA VAL A 138 -0.01 -5.67 29.45
C VAL A 138 0.12 -7.20 29.51
N THR A 139 0.91 -7.79 28.62
CA THR A 139 1.17 -9.23 28.57
C THR A 139 2.38 -9.63 29.43
N LYS A 140 2.44 -10.92 29.82
CA LYS A 140 3.60 -11.46 30.56
C LYS A 140 4.90 -11.38 29.74
N LEU A 141 4.83 -11.73 28.45
CA LEU A 141 5.95 -11.58 27.52
C LEU A 141 6.03 -10.14 27.03
N LYS A 142 7.20 -9.54 27.17
CA LYS A 142 7.46 -8.18 26.69
C LYS A 142 7.98 -8.24 25.25
N PRO A 143 7.46 -7.38 24.34
CA PRO A 143 7.96 -7.30 22.97
C PRO A 143 9.40 -6.76 22.95
N ASN A 144 10.23 -7.34 22.11
CA ASN A 144 11.55 -6.79 21.81
C ASN A 144 11.44 -5.63 20.79
N LYS A 145 12.57 -5.01 20.43
CA LYS A 145 12.57 -3.87 19.48
C LYS A 145 12.06 -4.24 18.07
N LYS A 146 12.30 -5.47 17.62
CA LYS A 146 11.80 -5.97 16.33
C LYS A 146 10.29 -6.13 16.40
N ASP A 147 9.78 -6.77 17.43
CA ASP A 147 8.34 -6.98 17.64
C ASP A 147 7.59 -5.63 17.68
N LEU A 148 8.15 -4.63 18.40
CA LEU A 148 7.55 -3.30 18.43
C LEU A 148 7.47 -2.63 17.06
N ASN A 149 8.46 -2.84 16.18
CA ASN A 149 8.41 -2.31 14.82
C ASN A 149 7.34 -3.01 13.97
N GLU A 150 7.21 -4.32 14.11
CA GLU A 150 6.17 -5.10 13.41
C GLU A 150 4.76 -4.73 13.91
N ILE A 151 4.58 -4.59 15.22
CA ILE A 151 3.31 -4.13 15.82
C ILE A 151 2.91 -2.75 15.29
N ARG A 152 3.87 -1.81 15.21
CA ARG A 152 3.61 -0.48 14.64
C ARG A 152 3.21 -0.53 13.18
N PHE A 153 3.88 -1.35 12.40
CA PHE A 153 3.54 -1.55 11.00
C PHE A 153 2.13 -2.13 10.88
N ALA A 154 1.82 -3.19 11.63
CA ALA A 154 0.49 -3.81 11.64
C ALA A 154 -0.60 -2.81 12.08
N PHE A 155 -0.39 -2.05 13.15
CA PHE A 155 -1.31 -1.03 13.61
C PHE A 155 -1.57 0.06 12.54
N ASN A 156 -0.50 0.50 11.86
CA ASN A 156 -0.64 1.47 10.78
C ASN A 156 -1.43 0.93 9.59
N VAL A 157 -1.23 -0.34 9.22
CA VAL A 157 -2.01 -0.99 8.15
C VAL A 157 -3.46 -1.17 8.58
N CYS A 158 -3.71 -1.60 9.81
CA CYS A 158 -5.05 -1.82 10.37
C CYS A 158 -5.96 -0.60 10.24
N LYS A 159 -5.42 0.62 10.40
CA LYS A 159 -6.11 1.89 10.21
C LYS A 159 -6.80 2.02 8.83
N TYR A 160 -6.28 1.36 7.80
CA TYR A 160 -6.79 1.42 6.42
C TYR A 160 -7.67 0.23 6.05
N VAL A 161 -7.80 -0.75 6.92
CA VAL A 161 -8.70 -1.89 6.73
C VAL A 161 -10.11 -1.49 7.12
N LYS A 162 -11.09 -1.85 6.31
CA LYS A 162 -12.49 -1.63 6.65
C LYS A 162 -12.92 -2.53 7.80
N SER A 163 -13.88 -2.06 8.56
CA SER A 163 -14.41 -2.81 9.72
C SER A 163 -14.82 -4.25 9.37
N ASN A 164 -14.52 -5.18 10.22
CA ASN A 164 -13.76 -5.00 11.46
C ASN A 164 -12.28 -5.34 11.24
N ALA A 165 -11.40 -4.55 11.81
CA ALA A 165 -9.95 -4.79 11.79
C ALA A 165 -9.43 -4.70 13.23
N ILE A 166 -8.56 -5.65 13.62
CA ILE A 166 -7.99 -5.77 14.96
C ILE A 166 -6.46 -5.85 14.83
#